data_acdf9f8d8b65b5efe3d8bef43a8a7d9d
#
_entry.id   acdf9f8d8b65b5efe3d8bef43a8a7d9d
#
_cell.length_a   1.000
_cell.length_b   1.000
_cell.length_c   1.000
_cell.angle_alpha   90.00
_cell.angle_beta   90.00
_cell.angle_gamma   90.00
#
_symmetry.space_group_name_H-M   'P 1'
#
loop_
_entity.id
_entity.type
_entity.pdbx_description
1 polymer ?
#
loop_
_entity_poly.entity_id
_entity_poly.type
_entity_poly.pdbx_seq_one_letter_code
_entity_poly.pdbx_strand_id
1 'polypeptide(L)'
;MEKIKAALIGSGNIGTDLMYKALRSRWIEPKWMVGIDEASDGLAKAREKGLSTTAAGIDGLLPHLQRDGIRIAFDATSAYVHPENARKLAAHGVVVIDLTPAAIGPYCVPSVNLAEHVGKREMNVNMVSCGGQATIPIVAAVARVQSVAYAEIVATVSSRSAGPGTRKNIDEFTRTTASGIEKVGGAKRGKAIIILNPAEPPLIMRDTVHCLTEAEPDQARIRASIEAMITEVQKYVPGYTLKNGPVFDGKRVSTYLEVAGLGDYLPRYAGNLDIMTAAALRTGELIAEEMSGGAFTATARAS
;
A
#
# COMPACT_ATOMS: atom_id res chain seq x y z
N MET A 1 -6.15 10.81 -23.80
CA MET A 1 -7.02 10.83 -22.61
C MET A 1 -6.39 11.76 -21.60
N GLU A 2 -7.13 12.69 -21.01
CA GLU A 2 -6.60 13.61 -20.00
C GLU A 2 -6.36 12.85 -18.70
N LYS A 3 -5.17 13.06 -18.09
CA LYS A 3 -4.83 12.42 -16.83
C LYS A 3 -5.60 13.06 -15.67
N ILE A 4 -5.95 12.29 -14.67
CA ILE A 4 -6.55 12.79 -13.43
C ILE A 4 -5.48 13.47 -12.58
N LYS A 5 -5.72 14.71 -12.22
CA LYS A 5 -4.81 15.51 -11.41
C LYS A 5 -4.88 15.09 -9.94
N ALA A 6 -3.71 14.89 -9.34
CA ALA A 6 -3.59 14.42 -7.99
C ALA A 6 -2.69 15.31 -7.12
N ALA A 7 -2.96 15.30 -5.81
CA ALA A 7 -2.11 15.88 -4.79
C ALA A 7 -1.43 14.77 -3.98
N LEU A 8 -0.16 15.01 -3.62
CA LEU A 8 0.64 14.15 -2.76
C LEU A 8 0.80 14.87 -1.42
N ILE A 9 0.26 14.31 -0.34
CA ILE A 9 0.25 14.92 0.99
C ILE A 9 1.24 14.17 1.88
N GLY A 10 2.29 14.87 2.29
CA GLY A 10 3.45 14.32 2.99
C GLY A 10 4.69 14.31 2.10
N SER A 11 5.62 15.23 2.35
CA SER A 11 6.87 15.42 1.58
C SER A 11 8.04 14.58 2.10
N GLY A 12 7.77 13.52 2.87
CA GLY A 12 8.77 12.56 3.34
C GLY A 12 9.14 11.52 2.26
N ASN A 13 9.88 10.48 2.67
CA ASN A 13 10.37 9.43 1.77
C ASN A 13 9.25 8.75 0.97
N ILE A 14 8.12 8.44 1.60
CA ILE A 14 6.97 7.78 0.95
C ILE A 14 6.36 8.70 -0.12
N GLY A 15 6.03 9.95 0.23
CA GLY A 15 5.44 10.90 -0.73
C GLY A 15 6.37 11.24 -1.88
N THR A 16 7.67 11.35 -1.60
CA THR A 16 8.68 11.60 -2.64
C THR A 16 8.83 10.42 -3.59
N ASP A 17 8.91 9.18 -3.08
CA ASP A 17 8.95 7.98 -3.90
C ASP A 17 7.68 7.82 -4.75
N LEU A 18 6.53 8.06 -4.14
CA LEU A 18 5.25 8.05 -4.85
C LEU A 18 5.19 9.09 -5.96
N MET A 19 5.76 10.28 -5.74
CA MET A 19 5.86 11.31 -6.79
C MET A 19 6.63 10.79 -8.00
N TYR A 20 7.81 10.19 -7.81
CA TYR A 20 8.59 9.65 -8.92
C TYR A 20 7.85 8.55 -9.69
N LYS A 21 7.08 7.71 -8.99
CA LYS A 21 6.23 6.70 -9.61
C LYS A 21 5.05 7.34 -10.36
N ALA A 22 4.35 8.29 -9.74
CA ALA A 22 3.18 8.96 -10.32
C ALA A 22 3.51 9.79 -11.59
N LEU A 23 4.72 10.37 -11.65
CA LEU A 23 5.20 11.07 -12.86
C LEU A 23 5.24 10.17 -14.10
N ARG A 24 5.40 8.84 -13.92
CA ARG A 24 5.41 7.84 -15.01
C ARG A 24 4.02 7.27 -15.30
N SER A 25 3.02 7.56 -14.45
CA SER A 25 1.66 7.06 -14.63
C SER A 25 1.03 7.59 -15.91
N ARG A 26 0.29 6.73 -16.58
CA ARG A 26 -0.53 7.13 -17.74
C ARG A 26 -1.89 7.71 -17.34
N TRP A 27 -2.34 7.48 -16.11
CA TRP A 27 -3.66 7.86 -15.61
C TRP A 27 -3.64 9.05 -14.66
N ILE A 28 -2.52 9.27 -13.97
CA ILE A 28 -2.37 10.27 -12.91
C ILE A 28 -1.35 11.33 -13.33
N GLU A 29 -1.71 12.58 -13.11
CA GLU A 29 -0.82 13.74 -13.15
C GLU A 29 -0.61 14.25 -11.73
N PRO A 30 0.57 14.02 -11.10
CA PRO A 30 0.86 14.64 -9.81
C PRO A 30 1.02 16.15 -10.01
N LYS A 31 0.16 16.94 -9.38
CA LYS A 31 0.10 18.41 -9.54
C LYS A 31 0.64 19.15 -8.33
N TRP A 32 0.41 18.62 -7.14
CA TRP A 32 0.80 19.23 -5.88
C TRP A 32 1.59 18.26 -5.00
N MET A 33 2.64 18.81 -4.33
CA MET A 33 3.29 18.19 -3.17
C MET A 33 3.05 19.07 -1.96
N VAL A 34 2.49 18.48 -0.91
CA VAL A 34 2.12 19.16 0.34
C VAL A 34 3.02 18.70 1.47
N GLY A 35 3.66 19.61 2.16
CA GLY A 35 4.48 19.37 3.34
C GLY A 35 4.14 20.33 4.47
N ILE A 36 4.90 20.25 5.56
CA ILE A 36 4.80 21.13 6.73
C ILE A 36 6.13 21.80 7.08
N ASP A 37 7.15 21.55 6.29
CA ASP A 37 8.49 22.10 6.47
C ASP A 37 9.00 22.60 5.10
N GLU A 38 9.24 23.92 5.00
CA GLU A 38 9.73 24.55 3.76
C GLU A 38 11.10 24.03 3.35
N ALA A 39 11.93 23.60 4.31
CA ALA A 39 13.25 23.03 4.06
C ALA A 39 13.21 21.54 3.64
N SER A 40 12.03 20.95 3.50
CA SER A 40 11.87 19.55 3.10
C SER A 40 12.51 19.27 1.74
N ASP A 41 13.39 18.27 1.69
CA ASP A 41 14.00 17.78 0.45
C ASP A 41 12.95 17.30 -0.56
N GLY A 42 11.86 16.68 -0.08
CA GLY A 42 10.75 16.27 -0.94
C GLY A 42 10.03 17.44 -1.61
N LEU A 43 9.83 18.58 -0.91
CA LEU A 43 9.28 19.79 -1.54
C LEU A 43 10.24 20.37 -2.57
N ALA A 44 11.54 20.39 -2.28
CA ALA A 44 12.55 20.87 -3.23
C ALA A 44 12.54 20.02 -4.52
N LYS A 45 12.55 18.69 -4.39
CA LYS A 45 12.45 17.75 -5.52
C LYS A 45 11.15 17.91 -6.30
N ALA A 46 10.03 18.16 -5.62
CA ALA A 46 8.75 18.39 -6.29
C ALA A 46 8.77 19.67 -7.15
N ARG A 47 9.37 20.76 -6.66
CA ARG A 47 9.57 21.99 -7.43
C ARG A 47 10.43 21.75 -8.67
N GLU A 48 11.53 21.01 -8.54
CA GLU A 48 12.40 20.62 -9.67
C GLU A 48 11.65 19.80 -10.74
N LYS A 49 10.66 19.02 -10.33
CA LYS A 49 9.80 18.25 -11.24
C LYS A 49 8.59 19.03 -11.77
N GLY A 50 8.47 20.32 -11.43
CA GLY A 50 7.42 21.21 -11.92
C GLY A 50 6.08 21.09 -11.18
N LEU A 51 6.04 20.45 -10.00
CA LEU A 51 4.85 20.42 -9.16
C LEU A 51 4.70 21.74 -8.40
N SER A 52 3.45 22.13 -8.15
CA SER A 52 3.15 23.14 -7.14
C SER A 52 3.41 22.59 -5.75
N THR A 53 3.88 23.42 -4.82
CA THR A 53 4.22 23.01 -3.47
C THR A 53 3.64 23.95 -2.42
N THR A 54 3.39 23.43 -1.23
CA THR A 54 3.08 24.20 -0.03
C THR A 54 3.68 23.55 1.20
N ALA A 55 4.17 24.36 2.14
CA ALA A 55 4.60 23.93 3.46
C ALA A 55 3.56 24.24 4.56
N ALA A 56 2.37 24.72 4.17
CA ALA A 56 1.27 25.03 5.10
C ALA A 56 0.32 23.84 5.34
N GLY A 57 0.78 22.61 5.07
CA GLY A 57 -0.03 21.41 5.21
C GLY A 57 -1.26 21.41 4.30
N ILE A 58 -2.30 20.68 4.70
CA ILE A 58 -3.54 20.55 3.92
C ILE A 58 -4.19 21.92 3.68
N ASP A 59 -4.12 22.84 4.63
CA ASP A 59 -4.76 24.15 4.53
C ASP A 59 -4.16 25.01 3.42
N GLY A 60 -2.88 24.81 3.10
CA GLY A 60 -2.24 25.44 1.94
C GLY A 60 -2.68 24.87 0.60
N LEU A 61 -3.23 23.66 0.57
CA LEU A 61 -3.74 23.04 -0.65
C LEU A 61 -5.22 23.38 -0.93
N LEU A 62 -6.07 23.47 0.11
CA LEU A 62 -7.52 23.59 -0.05
C LEU A 62 -7.97 24.70 -1.01
N PRO A 63 -7.38 25.94 -1.00
CA PRO A 63 -7.82 27.01 -1.91
C PRO A 63 -7.57 26.70 -3.39
N HIS A 64 -6.75 25.68 -3.66
CA HIS A 64 -6.32 25.35 -5.01
C HIS A 64 -7.01 24.11 -5.61
N LEU A 65 -7.71 23.32 -4.82
CA LEU A 65 -8.29 22.04 -5.24
C LEU A 65 -9.18 22.16 -6.50
N GLN A 66 -10.13 23.08 -6.46
CA GLN A 66 -11.07 23.28 -7.57
C GLN A 66 -10.39 23.95 -8.77
N ARG A 67 -9.64 25.03 -8.52
CA ARG A 67 -8.94 25.78 -9.59
C ARG A 67 -8.01 24.88 -10.40
N ASP A 68 -7.27 24.01 -9.72
CA ASP A 68 -6.28 23.15 -10.34
C ASP A 68 -6.87 21.78 -10.76
N GLY A 69 -8.14 21.53 -10.46
CA GLY A 69 -8.87 20.32 -10.85
C GLY A 69 -8.38 19.06 -10.16
N ILE A 70 -7.96 19.15 -8.89
CA ILE A 70 -7.51 18.00 -8.11
C ILE A 70 -8.69 17.12 -7.75
N ARG A 71 -8.63 15.83 -8.11
CA ARG A 71 -9.69 14.86 -7.86
C ARG A 71 -9.25 13.69 -6.98
N ILE A 72 -7.96 13.42 -6.91
CA ILE A 72 -7.35 12.36 -6.08
C ILE A 72 -6.30 12.98 -5.18
N ALA A 73 -6.22 12.52 -3.95
CA ALA A 73 -5.13 12.83 -3.03
C ALA A 73 -4.53 11.53 -2.47
N PHE A 74 -3.22 11.47 -2.39
CA PHE A 74 -2.50 10.41 -1.70
C PHE A 74 -2.01 10.97 -0.37
N ASP A 75 -2.44 10.39 0.73
CA ASP A 75 -2.04 10.84 2.07
C ASP A 75 -0.95 9.93 2.66
N ALA A 76 0.27 10.45 2.68
CA ALA A 76 1.46 9.82 3.23
C ALA A 76 1.95 10.51 4.51
N THR A 77 1.03 11.03 5.33
CA THR A 77 1.33 11.76 6.58
C THR A 77 1.45 10.80 7.76
N SER A 78 0.48 10.82 8.67
CA SER A 78 0.43 9.93 9.84
C SER A 78 -1.00 9.56 10.20
N ALA A 79 -1.18 8.48 10.96
CA ALA A 79 -2.50 8.05 11.44
C ALA A 79 -3.23 9.13 12.27
N TYR A 80 -2.49 10.05 12.89
CA TYR A 80 -3.06 11.13 13.70
C TYR A 80 -3.54 12.32 12.87
N VAL A 81 -2.90 12.60 11.75
CA VAL A 81 -3.20 13.75 10.86
C VAL A 81 -4.24 13.40 9.81
N HIS A 82 -4.20 12.15 9.32
CA HIS A 82 -5.06 11.68 8.25
C HIS A 82 -6.56 11.92 8.46
N PRO A 83 -7.17 11.69 9.65
CA PRO A 83 -8.61 11.90 9.85
C PRO A 83 -9.08 13.31 9.46
N GLU A 84 -8.32 14.33 9.81
CA GLU A 84 -8.64 15.72 9.47
C GLU A 84 -8.40 16.00 7.98
N ASN A 85 -7.33 15.49 7.41
CA ASN A 85 -7.07 15.59 5.97
C ASN A 85 -8.21 14.96 5.16
N ALA A 86 -8.60 13.74 5.51
CA ALA A 86 -9.67 13.00 4.83
C ALA A 86 -11.01 13.76 4.89
N ARG A 87 -11.35 14.30 6.08
CA ARG A 87 -12.57 15.08 6.25
C ARG A 87 -12.59 16.34 5.39
N LYS A 88 -11.48 17.10 5.36
CA LYS A 88 -11.35 18.31 4.55
C LYS A 88 -11.44 18.01 3.06
N LEU A 89 -10.73 16.99 2.58
CA LEU A 89 -10.71 16.60 1.17
C LEU A 89 -12.08 16.07 0.70
N ALA A 90 -12.75 15.26 1.53
CA ALA A 90 -14.09 14.76 1.22
C ALA A 90 -15.10 15.89 1.02
N ALA A 91 -15.02 16.97 1.80
CA ALA A 91 -15.87 18.16 1.66
C ALA A 91 -15.69 18.86 0.28
N HIS A 92 -14.56 18.62 -0.39
CA HIS A 92 -14.27 19.14 -1.73
C HIS A 92 -14.46 18.09 -2.86
N GLY A 93 -14.97 16.90 -2.54
CA GLY A 93 -15.18 15.82 -3.51
C GLY A 93 -13.88 15.16 -3.99
N VAL A 94 -12.78 15.26 -3.24
CA VAL A 94 -11.50 14.66 -3.56
C VAL A 94 -11.41 13.28 -2.92
N VAL A 95 -11.16 12.24 -3.72
CA VAL A 95 -10.95 10.87 -3.24
C VAL A 95 -9.56 10.74 -2.61
N VAL A 96 -9.48 10.14 -1.44
CA VAL A 96 -8.22 9.98 -0.71
C VAL A 96 -7.76 8.52 -0.74
N ILE A 97 -6.51 8.30 -1.13
CA ILE A 97 -5.81 7.04 -0.99
C ILE A 97 -4.87 7.20 0.21
N ASP A 98 -5.21 6.49 1.28
CA ASP A 98 -4.57 6.61 2.59
C ASP A 98 -3.43 5.60 2.74
N LEU A 99 -2.19 6.11 2.77
CA LEU A 99 -0.99 5.32 3.01
C LEU A 99 -0.63 5.25 4.51
N THR A 100 -1.48 5.81 5.37
CA THR A 100 -1.27 5.77 6.83
C THR A 100 -1.99 4.55 7.44
N PRO A 101 -1.59 4.07 8.62
CA PRO A 101 -2.30 3.00 9.30
C PRO A 101 -3.49 3.52 10.14
N ALA A 102 -4.16 4.61 9.70
CA ALA A 102 -5.28 5.21 10.42
C ALA A 102 -6.55 4.34 10.45
N ALA A 103 -6.63 3.35 9.57
CA ALA A 103 -7.77 2.43 9.46
C ALA A 103 -9.13 3.10 9.18
N ILE A 104 -9.11 4.22 8.44
CA ILE A 104 -10.32 4.93 8.00
C ILE A 104 -10.68 4.47 6.59
N GLY A 105 -11.96 4.16 6.40
CA GLY A 105 -12.48 3.65 5.14
C GLY A 105 -12.14 2.17 4.90
N PRO A 106 -12.56 1.63 3.75
CA PRO A 106 -12.33 0.25 3.39
C PRO A 106 -10.84 -0.02 3.11
N TYR A 107 -10.40 -1.20 3.49
CA TYR A 107 -9.03 -1.66 3.23
C TYR A 107 -8.87 -2.13 1.79
N CYS A 108 -7.77 -1.74 1.15
CA CYS A 108 -7.43 -2.16 -0.20
C CYS A 108 -6.04 -2.79 -0.26
N VAL A 109 -6.00 -4.00 -0.81
CA VAL A 109 -4.79 -4.69 -1.25
C VAL A 109 -4.99 -5.02 -2.73
N PRO A 110 -4.29 -4.35 -3.67
CA PRO A 110 -4.64 -4.36 -5.09
C PRO A 110 -4.78 -5.75 -5.71
N SER A 111 -3.90 -6.69 -5.37
CA SER A 111 -3.94 -8.06 -5.87
C SER A 111 -5.07 -8.91 -5.28
N VAL A 112 -5.76 -8.42 -4.23
CA VAL A 112 -6.80 -9.18 -3.53
C VAL A 112 -8.19 -8.65 -3.81
N ASN A 113 -8.43 -7.35 -3.54
CA ASN A 113 -9.78 -6.80 -3.52
C ASN A 113 -9.94 -5.45 -4.24
N LEU A 114 -8.97 -5.03 -5.08
CA LEU A 114 -9.05 -3.76 -5.78
C LEU A 114 -10.35 -3.61 -6.60
N ALA A 115 -10.78 -4.69 -7.26
CA ALA A 115 -12.02 -4.69 -8.05
C ALA A 115 -13.28 -4.40 -7.22
N GLU A 116 -13.25 -4.59 -5.91
CA GLU A 116 -14.36 -4.32 -5.01
C GLU A 116 -14.57 -2.82 -4.75
N HIS A 117 -13.55 -1.99 -5.05
CA HIS A 117 -13.58 -0.54 -4.86
C HIS A 117 -14.07 0.20 -6.10
N VAL A 118 -14.21 -0.50 -7.24
CA VAL A 118 -14.71 0.07 -8.49
C VAL A 118 -16.20 0.39 -8.37
N GLY A 119 -16.59 1.60 -8.76
CA GLY A 119 -17.99 2.04 -8.76
C GLY A 119 -18.59 2.39 -7.39
N LYS A 120 -17.88 2.18 -6.30
CA LYS A 120 -18.41 2.42 -4.94
C LYS A 120 -18.34 3.87 -4.48
N ARG A 121 -17.64 4.75 -5.19
CA ARG A 121 -17.45 6.18 -4.85
C ARG A 121 -16.99 6.41 -3.40
N GLU A 122 -16.15 5.52 -2.90
CA GLU A 122 -15.59 5.68 -1.58
C GLU A 122 -14.64 6.88 -1.56
N MET A 123 -14.85 7.79 -0.60
CA MET A 123 -14.06 9.01 -0.51
C MET A 123 -12.70 8.79 0.16
N ASN A 124 -12.53 7.66 0.84
CA ASN A 124 -11.26 7.26 1.44
C ASN A 124 -11.02 5.76 1.28
N VAL A 125 -9.87 5.38 0.75
CA VAL A 125 -9.44 3.99 0.59
C VAL A 125 -8.14 3.80 1.37
N ASN A 126 -8.16 2.90 2.36
CA ASN A 126 -7.02 2.66 3.24
C ASN A 126 -6.11 1.55 2.69
N MET A 127 -4.83 1.84 2.55
CA MET A 127 -3.82 0.91 2.03
C MET A 127 -3.24 -0.03 3.10
N VAL A 128 -3.87 -0.14 4.25
CA VAL A 128 -3.48 -1.00 5.37
C VAL A 128 -2.12 -0.61 5.97
N SER A 129 -1.06 -1.24 5.52
CA SER A 129 0.34 -1.01 5.92
C SER A 129 1.30 -1.66 4.93
N CYS A 130 2.58 -1.30 4.98
CA CYS A 130 3.59 -1.95 4.14
C CYS A 130 3.69 -3.46 4.37
N GLY A 131 3.65 -3.91 5.62
CA GLY A 131 3.61 -5.33 5.95
C GLY A 131 2.31 -6.01 5.49
N GLY A 132 1.18 -5.30 5.59
CA GLY A 132 -0.10 -5.77 5.08
C GLY A 132 -0.08 -5.96 3.55
N GLN A 133 0.45 -4.98 2.82
CA GLN A 133 0.58 -5.08 1.36
C GLN A 133 1.47 -6.25 0.93
N ALA A 134 2.50 -6.57 1.72
CA ALA A 134 3.40 -7.68 1.41
C ALA A 134 2.80 -9.05 1.76
N THR A 135 2.00 -9.17 2.81
CA THR A 135 1.66 -10.47 3.41
C THR A 135 0.21 -10.88 3.25
N ILE A 136 -0.74 -9.94 3.24
CA ILE A 136 -2.17 -10.22 3.05
C ILE A 136 -2.44 -10.96 1.72
N PRO A 137 -1.74 -10.68 0.60
CA PRO A 137 -1.90 -11.47 -0.62
C PRO A 137 -1.71 -12.97 -0.40
N ILE A 138 -0.71 -13.36 0.39
CA ILE A 138 -0.45 -14.78 0.68
C ILE A 138 -1.53 -15.39 1.57
N VAL A 139 -1.98 -14.67 2.60
CA VAL A 139 -3.12 -15.12 3.43
C VAL A 139 -4.36 -15.34 2.56
N ALA A 140 -4.68 -14.39 1.68
CA ALA A 140 -5.79 -14.48 0.75
C ALA A 140 -5.64 -15.64 -0.23
N ALA A 141 -4.42 -15.90 -0.72
CA ALA A 141 -4.15 -17.03 -1.60
C ALA A 141 -4.44 -18.38 -0.92
N VAL A 142 -4.13 -18.53 0.36
CA VAL A 142 -4.50 -19.72 1.14
C VAL A 142 -5.99 -19.75 1.39
N ALA A 143 -6.58 -18.64 1.84
CA ALA A 143 -8.00 -18.55 2.20
C ALA A 143 -8.94 -18.79 1.02
N ARG A 144 -8.53 -18.49 -0.21
CA ARG A 144 -9.29 -18.81 -1.43
C ARG A 144 -9.42 -20.32 -1.69
N VAL A 145 -8.50 -21.11 -1.16
CA VAL A 145 -8.50 -22.57 -1.34
C VAL A 145 -9.30 -23.23 -0.23
N GLN A 146 -9.08 -22.81 1.02
CA GLN A 146 -9.76 -23.36 2.18
C GLN A 146 -9.71 -22.41 3.38
N SER A 147 -10.60 -22.65 4.35
CA SER A 147 -10.76 -21.82 5.54
C SER A 147 -9.48 -21.73 6.38
N VAL A 148 -9.10 -20.52 6.76
CA VAL A 148 -7.95 -20.19 7.61
C VAL A 148 -8.46 -19.74 8.97
N ALA A 149 -8.21 -20.56 10.01
CA ALA A 149 -8.62 -20.27 11.38
C ALA A 149 -7.81 -19.11 11.99
N TYR A 150 -6.52 -19.05 11.65
CA TYR A 150 -5.60 -18.04 12.19
C TYR A 150 -4.49 -17.76 11.16
N ALA A 151 -4.12 -16.50 10.99
CA ALA A 151 -2.93 -16.14 10.25
C ALA A 151 -2.06 -15.15 11.04
N GLU A 152 -0.76 -15.38 10.99
CA GLU A 152 0.24 -14.51 11.61
C GLU A 152 1.26 -14.08 10.57
N ILE A 153 1.61 -12.80 10.59
CA ILE A 153 2.70 -12.29 9.76
C ILE A 153 3.82 -11.68 10.59
N VAL A 154 5.05 -11.89 10.16
CA VAL A 154 6.23 -11.24 10.71
C VAL A 154 6.89 -10.45 9.59
N ALA A 155 6.75 -9.12 9.63
CA ALA A 155 7.36 -8.22 8.67
C ALA A 155 8.71 -7.73 9.23
N THR A 156 9.81 -8.09 8.58
CA THR A 156 11.15 -7.67 8.96
C THR A 156 11.68 -6.64 7.98
N VAL A 157 11.82 -5.40 8.43
CA VAL A 157 12.30 -4.29 7.62
C VAL A 157 13.63 -3.76 8.14
N SER A 158 14.46 -3.21 7.26
CA SER A 158 15.67 -2.52 7.69
C SER A 158 15.32 -1.35 8.63
N SER A 159 16.03 -1.22 9.74
CA SER A 159 15.87 -0.08 10.64
C SER A 159 16.10 1.26 9.94
N ARG A 160 16.94 1.29 8.89
CA ARG A 160 17.19 2.49 8.06
C ARG A 160 15.99 2.90 7.22
N SER A 161 15.10 1.98 6.84
CA SER A 161 13.88 2.29 6.09
C SER A 161 12.68 2.63 6.98
N ALA A 162 12.82 2.47 8.31
CA ALA A 162 11.81 2.83 9.29
C ALA A 162 12.03 4.25 9.80
N GLY A 163 11.44 5.24 9.12
CA GLY A 163 11.52 6.64 9.52
C GLY A 163 10.73 6.97 10.79
N PRO A 164 10.74 8.26 11.23
CA PRO A 164 10.01 8.70 12.43
C PRO A 164 8.51 8.38 12.37
N GLY A 165 7.89 8.50 11.21
CA GLY A 165 6.48 8.16 11.00
C GLY A 165 6.19 6.68 11.30
N THR A 166 6.97 5.76 10.74
CA THR A 166 6.82 4.32 11.00
C THR A 166 6.98 4.00 12.48
N ARG A 167 7.98 4.59 13.14
CA ARG A 167 8.27 4.33 14.57
C ARG A 167 7.17 4.85 15.49
N LYS A 168 6.54 5.98 15.15
CA LYS A 168 5.43 6.55 15.93
C LYS A 168 4.11 5.77 15.74
N ASN A 169 3.95 5.04 14.64
CA ASN A 169 2.72 4.34 14.29
C ASN A 169 2.86 2.79 14.39
N ILE A 170 3.78 2.27 15.22
CA ILE A 170 3.99 0.81 15.35
C ILE A 170 2.74 0.09 15.86
N ASP A 171 2.04 0.68 16.83
CA ASP A 171 0.81 0.10 17.38
C ASP A 171 -0.33 0.11 16.36
N GLU A 172 -0.49 1.22 15.63
CA GLU A 172 -1.44 1.32 14.53
C GLU A 172 -1.10 0.34 13.41
N PHE A 173 0.18 0.20 13.07
CA PHE A 173 0.65 -0.78 12.11
C PHE A 173 0.19 -2.19 12.48
N THR A 174 0.44 -2.63 13.71
CA THR A 174 0.11 -3.99 14.14
C THR A 174 -1.39 -4.24 14.17
N ARG A 175 -2.17 -3.29 14.70
CA ARG A 175 -3.64 -3.38 14.77
C ARG A 175 -4.29 -3.36 13.39
N THR A 176 -3.91 -2.41 12.54
CA THR A 176 -4.49 -2.27 11.19
C THR A 176 -4.10 -3.45 10.31
N THR A 177 -2.85 -3.93 10.39
CA THR A 177 -2.43 -5.13 9.64
C THR A 177 -3.17 -6.38 10.09
N ALA A 178 -3.33 -6.60 11.41
CA ALA A 178 -4.09 -7.73 11.92
C ALA A 178 -5.55 -7.70 11.44
N SER A 179 -6.20 -6.52 11.51
CA SER A 179 -7.54 -6.33 10.95
C SER A 179 -7.60 -6.55 9.42
N GLY A 180 -6.57 -6.14 8.68
CA GLY A 180 -6.47 -6.39 7.24
C GLY A 180 -6.33 -7.88 6.90
N ILE A 181 -5.58 -8.63 7.71
CA ILE A 181 -5.46 -10.10 7.59
C ILE A 181 -6.84 -10.77 7.70
N GLU A 182 -7.68 -10.27 8.62
CA GLU A 182 -9.04 -10.78 8.80
C GLU A 182 -9.98 -10.34 7.67
N LYS A 183 -10.07 -9.03 7.42
CA LYS A 183 -11.08 -8.44 6.52
C LYS A 183 -10.78 -8.63 5.05
N VAL A 184 -9.51 -8.62 4.66
CA VAL A 184 -9.06 -8.72 3.26
C VAL A 184 -8.40 -10.07 3.00
N GLY A 185 -7.58 -10.55 3.95
CA GLY A 185 -6.91 -11.84 3.84
C GLY A 185 -7.82 -13.04 4.01
N GLY A 186 -8.97 -12.88 4.68
CA GLY A 186 -9.96 -13.93 4.87
C GLY A 186 -9.65 -14.91 6.00
N ALA A 187 -8.66 -14.63 6.86
CA ALA A 187 -8.44 -15.40 8.08
C ALA A 187 -9.48 -15.03 9.15
N LYS A 188 -9.91 -16.00 9.97
CA LYS A 188 -10.86 -15.73 11.07
C LYS A 188 -10.24 -14.88 12.18
N ARG A 189 -8.94 -15.04 12.41
CA ARG A 189 -8.16 -14.23 13.35
C ARG A 189 -6.80 -13.91 12.76
N GLY A 190 -6.35 -12.66 12.92
CA GLY A 190 -5.10 -12.14 12.41
C GLY A 190 -4.16 -11.66 13.51
N LYS A 191 -2.85 -11.80 13.29
CA LYS A 191 -1.80 -11.18 14.11
C LYS A 191 -0.71 -10.63 13.22
N ALA A 192 -0.16 -9.48 13.58
CA ALA A 192 0.95 -8.88 12.89
C ALA A 192 2.08 -8.54 13.87
N ILE A 193 3.31 -8.82 13.44
CA ILE A 193 4.55 -8.50 14.15
C ILE A 193 5.43 -7.72 13.18
N ILE A 194 6.03 -6.63 13.64
CA ILE A 194 7.06 -5.91 12.89
C ILE A 194 8.40 -6.01 13.60
N ILE A 195 9.46 -6.27 12.85
CA ILE A 195 10.84 -6.30 13.33
C ILE A 195 11.63 -5.20 12.59
N LEU A 196 12.15 -4.24 13.34
CA LEU A 196 13.07 -3.24 12.84
C LEU A 196 14.51 -3.77 12.99
N ASN A 197 15.07 -4.27 11.89
CA ASN A 197 16.36 -4.94 11.90
C ASN A 197 17.51 -3.96 11.71
N PRO A 198 18.49 -3.89 12.64
CA PRO A 198 19.61 -2.95 12.58
C PRO A 198 20.85 -3.48 11.83
N ALA A 199 20.75 -4.62 11.14
CA ALA A 199 21.90 -5.23 10.46
C ALA A 199 22.56 -4.29 9.45
N GLU A 200 23.87 -4.40 9.33
CA GLU A 200 24.72 -3.75 8.35
C GLU A 200 25.51 -4.82 7.56
N PRO A 201 25.43 -4.80 6.22
CA PRO A 201 24.61 -3.91 5.38
C PRO A 201 23.12 -4.11 5.61
N PRO A 202 22.28 -3.08 5.29
CA PRO A 202 20.83 -3.14 5.49
C PRO A 202 20.22 -4.31 4.75
N LEU A 203 19.40 -5.10 5.44
CA LEU A 203 18.71 -6.22 4.81
C LEU A 203 17.57 -5.71 3.89
N ILE A 204 17.31 -6.45 2.83
CA ILE A 204 16.09 -6.33 2.04
C ILE A 204 14.91 -6.82 2.89
N MET A 205 13.74 -6.18 2.78
CA MET A 205 12.53 -6.58 3.54
C MET A 205 12.26 -8.08 3.38
N ARG A 206 12.04 -8.74 4.50
CA ARG A 206 11.70 -10.17 4.57
C ARG A 206 10.46 -10.36 5.41
N ASP A 207 9.54 -11.15 4.88
CA ASP A 207 8.28 -11.42 5.54
C ASP A 207 8.04 -12.90 5.66
N THR A 208 7.50 -13.29 6.82
CA THR A 208 7.02 -14.64 7.07
C THR A 208 5.52 -14.59 7.24
N VAL A 209 4.82 -15.51 6.58
CA VAL A 209 3.37 -15.68 6.69
C VAL A 209 3.09 -17.09 7.19
N HIS A 210 2.39 -17.21 8.31
CA HIS A 210 1.88 -18.48 8.83
C HIS A 210 0.36 -18.48 8.75
N CYS A 211 -0.22 -19.48 8.08
CA CYS A 211 -1.65 -19.72 8.04
C CYS A 211 -1.96 -21.07 8.70
N LEU A 212 -2.87 -21.08 9.67
CA LEU A 212 -3.40 -22.28 10.28
C LEU A 212 -4.76 -22.60 9.64
N THR A 213 -4.84 -23.65 8.84
CA THR A 213 -6.06 -24.08 8.18
C THR A 213 -6.97 -24.87 9.13
N GLU A 214 -8.28 -24.84 8.89
CA GLU A 214 -9.22 -25.60 9.74
C GLU A 214 -9.16 -27.10 9.48
N ALA A 215 -8.89 -27.51 8.25
CA ALA A 215 -8.70 -28.90 7.84
C ALA A 215 -7.28 -29.12 7.34
N GLU A 216 -6.90 -30.37 7.05
CA GLU A 216 -5.65 -30.67 6.38
C GLU A 216 -5.54 -29.89 5.05
N PRO A 217 -4.37 -29.25 4.79
CA PRO A 217 -4.21 -28.38 3.63
C PRO A 217 -4.18 -29.16 2.31
N ASP A 218 -4.95 -28.71 1.34
CA ASP A 218 -4.76 -29.11 -0.06
C ASP A 218 -3.49 -28.48 -0.59
N GLN A 219 -2.38 -29.18 -0.39
CA GLN A 219 -1.04 -28.68 -0.65
C GLN A 219 -0.84 -28.24 -2.09
N ALA A 220 -1.38 -29.01 -3.06
CA ALA A 220 -1.22 -28.74 -4.48
C ALA A 220 -1.96 -27.43 -4.88
N ARG A 221 -3.24 -27.30 -4.46
CA ARG A 221 -4.03 -26.11 -4.78
C ARG A 221 -3.52 -24.87 -4.05
N ILE A 222 -3.09 -25.00 -2.81
CA ILE A 222 -2.53 -23.86 -2.04
C ILE A 222 -1.23 -23.38 -2.71
N ARG A 223 -0.34 -24.30 -3.14
CA ARG A 223 0.89 -23.93 -3.86
C ARG A 223 0.58 -23.16 -5.14
N ALA A 224 -0.29 -23.69 -5.98
CA ALA A 224 -0.68 -23.04 -7.22
C ALA A 224 -1.33 -21.65 -6.97
N SER A 225 -2.16 -21.54 -5.94
CA SER A 225 -2.80 -20.27 -5.55
C SER A 225 -1.78 -19.20 -5.10
N ILE A 226 -0.78 -19.62 -4.31
CA ILE A 226 0.30 -18.71 -3.86
C ILE A 226 1.16 -18.26 -5.06
N GLU A 227 1.54 -19.16 -5.95
CA GLU A 227 2.34 -18.82 -7.14
C GLU A 227 1.59 -17.85 -8.07
N ALA A 228 0.31 -18.09 -8.30
CA ALA A 228 -0.55 -17.17 -9.05
C ALA A 228 -0.64 -15.78 -8.38
N MET A 229 -0.81 -15.74 -7.05
CA MET A 229 -0.87 -14.48 -6.30
C MET A 229 0.45 -13.71 -6.36
N ILE A 230 1.60 -14.39 -6.27
CA ILE A 230 2.92 -13.75 -6.42
C ILE A 230 3.01 -13.07 -7.79
N THR A 231 2.60 -13.76 -8.85
CA THR A 231 2.58 -13.22 -10.21
C THR A 231 1.69 -11.96 -10.29
N GLU A 232 0.54 -11.94 -9.61
CA GLU A 232 -0.33 -10.76 -9.57
C GLU A 232 0.33 -9.56 -8.85
N VAL A 233 0.97 -9.81 -7.70
CA VAL A 233 1.69 -8.75 -6.97
C VAL A 233 2.86 -8.21 -7.80
N GLN A 234 3.60 -9.07 -8.49
CA GLN A 234 4.74 -8.69 -9.32
C GLN A 234 4.38 -7.74 -10.46
N LYS A 235 3.12 -7.67 -10.88
CA LYS A 235 2.66 -6.71 -11.91
C LYS A 235 2.85 -5.25 -11.50
N TYR A 236 2.85 -4.97 -10.20
CA TYR A 236 3.07 -3.61 -9.67
C TYR A 236 4.24 -3.53 -8.67
N VAL A 237 4.72 -4.66 -8.15
CA VAL A 237 5.91 -4.77 -7.29
C VAL A 237 6.87 -5.81 -7.87
N PRO A 238 7.68 -5.49 -8.90
CA PRO A 238 8.55 -6.48 -9.56
C PRO A 238 9.57 -7.15 -8.62
N GLY A 239 9.94 -6.49 -7.50
CA GLY A 239 10.85 -7.03 -6.50
C GLY A 239 10.23 -7.97 -5.47
N TYR A 240 8.94 -8.32 -5.60
CA TYR A 240 8.25 -9.25 -4.72
C TYR A 240 8.58 -10.70 -5.09
N THR A 241 9.20 -11.46 -4.18
CA THR A 241 9.68 -12.81 -4.48
C THR A 241 9.38 -13.80 -3.37
N LEU A 242 9.02 -15.03 -3.77
CA LEU A 242 8.95 -16.17 -2.88
C LEU A 242 10.39 -16.68 -2.62
N LYS A 243 10.86 -16.61 -1.39
CA LYS A 243 12.19 -17.10 -1.02
C LYS A 243 12.17 -18.57 -0.65
N ASN A 244 11.10 -18.99 0.02
CA ASN A 244 10.92 -20.39 0.41
C ASN A 244 9.43 -20.66 0.71
N GLY A 245 9.03 -21.91 0.53
CA GLY A 245 7.67 -22.38 0.81
C GLY A 245 6.76 -22.44 -0.44
N PRO A 246 5.46 -22.67 -0.24
CA PRO A 246 4.84 -22.95 1.05
C PRO A 246 5.38 -24.26 1.67
N VAL A 247 5.70 -24.21 2.95
CA VAL A 247 6.08 -25.36 3.80
C VAL A 247 4.84 -25.77 4.59
N PHE A 248 4.51 -27.05 4.52
CA PHE A 248 3.35 -27.63 5.22
C PHE A 248 3.84 -28.44 6.43
N ASP A 249 3.27 -28.16 7.60
CA ASP A 249 3.52 -28.88 8.84
C ASP A 249 2.16 -29.05 9.55
N GLY A 250 1.56 -30.24 9.38
CA GLY A 250 0.16 -30.46 9.71
C GLY A 250 -0.71 -29.39 9.05
N LYS A 251 -1.55 -28.74 9.83
CA LYS A 251 -2.45 -27.67 9.34
C LYS A 251 -1.78 -26.31 9.16
N ARG A 252 -0.50 -26.17 9.46
CA ARG A 252 0.24 -24.92 9.29
C ARG A 252 0.86 -24.83 7.89
N VAL A 253 0.58 -23.74 7.20
CA VAL A 253 1.18 -23.35 5.94
C VAL A 253 2.10 -22.16 6.19
N SER A 254 3.38 -22.28 5.91
CA SER A 254 4.39 -21.23 6.12
C SER A 254 5.02 -20.77 4.82
N THR A 255 5.01 -19.47 4.56
CA THR A 255 5.55 -18.88 3.33
C THR A 255 6.55 -17.77 3.68
N TYR A 256 7.66 -17.72 2.99
CA TYR A 256 8.75 -16.78 3.24
C TYR A 256 8.99 -15.93 1.99
N LEU A 257 8.89 -14.61 2.16
CA LEU A 257 8.94 -13.62 1.09
C LEU A 257 10.15 -12.69 1.25
N GLU A 258 10.54 -12.10 0.14
CA GLU A 258 11.46 -10.97 0.10
C GLU A 258 10.87 -9.90 -0.82
N VAL A 259 10.94 -8.64 -0.39
CA VAL A 259 10.47 -7.48 -1.16
C VAL A 259 11.64 -6.53 -1.36
N ALA A 260 12.22 -6.53 -2.55
CA ALA A 260 13.25 -5.59 -2.95
C ALA A 260 12.60 -4.36 -3.57
N GLY A 261 13.00 -3.17 -3.14
CA GLY A 261 12.61 -1.93 -3.81
C GLY A 261 13.18 -1.84 -5.21
N LEU A 262 12.55 -1.04 -6.07
CA LEU A 262 13.00 -0.80 -7.45
C LEU A 262 14.40 -0.16 -7.51
N GLY A 263 14.77 0.64 -6.50
CA GLY A 263 16.04 1.36 -6.50
C GLY A 263 16.01 2.67 -7.30
N ASP A 264 14.82 3.19 -7.59
CA ASP A 264 14.63 4.47 -8.31
C ASP A 264 15.03 5.67 -7.44
N TYR A 265 14.15 6.03 -6.50
CA TYR A 265 14.40 7.08 -5.51
C TYR A 265 14.91 6.49 -4.19
N LEU A 266 14.28 5.43 -3.73
CA LEU A 266 14.66 4.75 -2.50
C LEU A 266 15.61 3.59 -2.79
N PRO A 267 16.56 3.26 -1.88
CA PRO A 267 17.46 2.15 -2.07
C PRO A 267 16.70 0.81 -2.02
N ARG A 268 17.28 -0.23 -2.65
CA ARG A 268 16.66 -1.55 -2.77
C ARG A 268 16.26 -2.21 -1.43
N TYR A 269 16.93 -1.88 -0.34
CA TYR A 269 16.55 -2.39 0.98
C TYR A 269 15.23 -1.78 1.51
N ALA A 270 14.79 -0.66 0.96
CA ALA A 270 13.55 0.00 1.35
C ALA A 270 12.30 -0.59 0.67
N GLY A 271 12.25 -1.91 0.50
CA GLY A 271 11.14 -2.62 -0.13
C GLY A 271 9.79 -2.39 0.56
N ASN A 272 9.80 -2.14 1.87
CA ASN A 272 8.60 -1.77 2.62
C ASN A 272 7.99 -0.43 2.16
N LEU A 273 8.80 0.55 1.84
CA LEU A 273 8.32 1.84 1.33
C LEU A 273 7.88 1.69 -0.14
N ASP A 274 8.67 0.97 -0.92
CA ASP A 274 8.40 0.73 -2.35
C ASP A 274 7.07 0.00 -2.59
N ILE A 275 6.79 -1.08 -1.86
CA ILE A 275 5.52 -1.82 -2.00
C ILE A 275 4.32 -0.95 -1.62
N MET A 276 4.47 -0.11 -0.59
CA MET A 276 3.41 0.79 -0.15
C MET A 276 3.04 1.81 -1.23
N THR A 277 4.04 2.47 -1.81
CA THR A 277 3.83 3.48 -2.85
C THR A 277 3.37 2.85 -4.16
N ALA A 278 3.87 1.67 -4.51
CA ALA A 278 3.44 0.93 -5.70
C ALA A 278 1.97 0.49 -5.60
N ALA A 279 1.55 -0.04 -4.44
CA ALA A 279 0.17 -0.43 -4.19
C ALA A 279 -0.78 0.77 -4.21
N ALA A 280 -0.38 1.89 -3.57
CA ALA A 280 -1.17 3.12 -3.57
C ALA A 280 -1.34 3.69 -4.99
N LEU A 281 -0.25 3.74 -5.77
CA LEU A 281 -0.35 4.18 -7.16
C LEU A 281 -1.26 3.29 -7.98
N ARG A 282 -1.12 1.95 -7.86
CA ARG A 282 -1.99 1.00 -8.57
C ARG A 282 -3.47 1.22 -8.26
N THR A 283 -3.79 1.47 -6.98
CA THR A 283 -5.15 1.81 -6.54
C THR A 283 -5.63 3.14 -7.16
N GLY A 284 -4.78 4.17 -7.11
CA GLY A 284 -5.09 5.47 -7.69
C GLY A 284 -5.28 5.44 -9.20
N GLU A 285 -4.47 4.66 -9.91
CA GLU A 285 -4.59 4.49 -11.36
C GLU A 285 -5.93 3.87 -11.75
N LEU A 286 -6.40 2.86 -11.00
CA LEU A 286 -7.69 2.25 -11.26
C LEU A 286 -8.83 3.23 -11.04
N ILE A 287 -8.81 3.97 -9.93
CA ILE A 287 -9.81 5.00 -9.63
C ILE A 287 -9.78 6.10 -10.69
N ALA A 288 -8.58 6.50 -11.14
CA ALA A 288 -8.42 7.49 -12.20
C ALA A 288 -8.95 6.99 -13.56
N GLU A 289 -8.72 5.73 -13.89
CA GLU A 289 -9.25 5.08 -15.09
C GLU A 289 -10.78 5.07 -15.09
N GLU A 290 -11.38 4.71 -13.96
CA GLU A 290 -12.83 4.76 -13.76
C GLU A 290 -13.38 6.19 -13.92
N MET A 291 -12.73 7.17 -13.26
CA MET A 291 -13.11 8.58 -13.36
C MET A 291 -13.04 9.11 -14.79
N SER A 292 -12.21 8.54 -15.63
CA SER A 292 -12.03 8.90 -17.04
C SER A 292 -13.02 8.20 -17.98
N GLY A 293 -13.90 7.34 -17.47
CA GLY A 293 -14.88 6.57 -18.25
C GLY A 293 -14.26 5.44 -19.06
N GLY A 294 -13.04 5.00 -18.70
CA GLY A 294 -12.40 3.82 -19.26
C GLY A 294 -13.14 2.56 -18.78
N ALA A 295 -13.45 1.63 -19.71
CA ALA A 295 -13.95 0.33 -19.31
C ALA A 295 -12.88 -0.37 -18.47
N PHE A 296 -13.22 -0.68 -17.22
CA PHE A 296 -12.37 -1.47 -16.34
C PHE A 296 -12.17 -2.87 -16.94
N THR A 297 -11.02 -3.11 -17.51
CA THR A 297 -10.58 -4.46 -17.85
C THR A 297 -10.08 -5.14 -16.58
N ALA A 298 -11.03 -5.68 -15.80
CA ALA A 298 -10.69 -6.69 -14.81
C ALA A 298 -10.06 -7.86 -15.57
N THR A 299 -8.75 -8.04 -15.45
CA THR A 299 -8.15 -9.32 -15.81
C THR A 299 -8.85 -10.37 -14.96
N ALA A 300 -9.63 -11.18 -15.68
CA ALA A 300 -10.35 -12.38 -15.29
C ALA A 300 -10.36 -12.72 -13.80
N ARG A 301 -11.56 -12.78 -13.22
CA ARG A 301 -11.85 -13.65 -12.10
C ARG A 301 -11.30 -15.04 -12.49
N ALA A 302 -10.23 -15.47 -11.85
CA ALA A 302 -9.91 -16.86 -11.80
C ALA A 302 -11.04 -17.51 -10.99
N SER A 303 -11.93 -18.18 -11.71
CA SER A 303 -12.99 -19.05 -11.17
C SER A 303 -12.40 -20.20 -10.36
#